data_c65fe2f11d7089a8dc0d7a744fda91e8
#
_entry.id   c65fe2f11d7089a8dc0d7a744fda91e8
#
_cell.length_a   1.000
_cell.length_b   1.000
_cell.length_c   1.000
_cell.angle_alpha   90.00
_cell.angle_beta   90.00
_cell.angle_gamma   90.00
#
_symmetry.space_group_name_H-M   'P 1'
#
loop_
_entity.id
_entity.type
_entity.pdbx_description
1 polymer ?
#
loop_
_entity_poly.entity_id
_entity_poly.type
_entity_poly.pdbx_seq_one_letter_code
_entity_poly.pdbx_strand_id
1 'polypeptide(L)'
;MNLFVFEFVSGGGFCDKPLPPALAREGDMMLRGLLADLGELPGVCTTTSRDPRLPPLPGVRAIVPGPGEDGAALYARGAAAADAAWPIAPETGGVLEALARETLHMGKILAGCSPDAIRLTTSKRSTACALRASGVPCVPTFAHDDVLPPLPGPWVVKPDDGAGCDHVILVPDWRAARDRLAADPRELVAQPWIDGPALSLSLLCDGRGVRLLSCNRQHVRVAGGRVTLEAIGVNAVADRNGQLAQLAGRIAAALPGLWGYVGVDFVLTSQGPVVLEINPRLTTSYCGLRQALGINAAALVLGLLEADSAVSSPPPAAGTPAFVSLASDRGD
;
A
#
# COMPACT_ATOMS: atom_id res chain seq x y z
N MET A 1 -13.13 19.54 10.77
CA MET A 1 -13.48 18.35 9.99
C MET A 1 -13.40 17.11 10.89
N ASN A 2 -14.46 16.31 10.94
CA ASN A 2 -14.46 15.02 11.63
C ASN A 2 -13.97 13.95 10.66
N LEU A 3 -12.85 13.29 10.99
CA LEU A 3 -12.23 12.27 10.16
C LEU A 3 -12.32 10.90 10.84
N PHE A 4 -12.85 9.91 10.12
CA PHE A 4 -12.81 8.52 10.54
C PHE A 4 -11.65 7.80 9.85
N VAL A 5 -10.68 7.32 10.64
CA VAL A 5 -9.56 6.50 10.17
C VAL A 5 -9.87 5.04 10.46
N PHE A 6 -9.82 4.21 9.43
CA PHE A 6 -10.05 2.77 9.57
C PHE A 6 -8.88 1.98 9.02
N GLU A 7 -8.01 1.50 9.91
CA GLU A 7 -7.05 0.47 9.53
C GLU A 7 -7.73 -0.89 9.75
N PHE A 8 -7.95 -1.62 8.67
CA PHE A 8 -8.82 -2.80 8.64
C PHE A 8 -8.40 -3.89 9.62
N VAL A 9 -7.09 -4.20 9.68
CA VAL A 9 -6.62 -5.34 10.47
C VAL A 9 -6.68 -5.04 11.97
N SER A 10 -6.07 -3.94 12.39
CA SER A 10 -6.03 -3.53 13.80
C SER A 10 -7.30 -2.84 14.28
N GLY A 11 -8.15 -2.41 13.35
CA GLY A 11 -9.40 -1.70 13.59
C GLY A 11 -10.63 -2.60 13.77
N GLY A 12 -10.50 -3.92 13.62
CA GLY A 12 -11.60 -4.85 13.84
C GLY A 12 -12.21 -5.46 12.57
N GLY A 13 -11.54 -5.33 11.41
CA GLY A 13 -11.94 -6.01 10.17
C GLY A 13 -11.92 -7.55 10.26
N PHE A 14 -11.21 -8.09 11.26
CA PHE A 14 -11.17 -9.52 11.59
C PHE A 14 -11.88 -9.84 12.91
N CYS A 15 -12.86 -9.04 13.35
CA CYS A 15 -13.51 -9.26 14.65
C CYS A 15 -14.23 -10.63 14.75
N ASP A 16 -14.65 -11.18 13.63
CA ASP A 16 -15.30 -12.49 13.48
C ASP A 16 -14.32 -13.64 13.11
N LYS A 17 -13.01 -13.35 12.98
CA LYS A 17 -11.98 -14.29 12.48
C LYS A 17 -10.72 -14.21 13.34
N PRO A 18 -9.83 -15.21 13.26
CA PRO A 18 -8.49 -15.10 13.85
C PRO A 18 -7.74 -13.87 13.34
N LEU A 19 -7.16 -13.10 14.25
CA LEU A 19 -6.37 -11.92 13.92
C LEU A 19 -4.94 -12.35 13.53
N PRO A 20 -4.49 -12.10 12.27
CA PRO A 20 -3.14 -12.48 11.85
C PRO A 20 -2.08 -11.60 12.55
N PRO A 21 -1.18 -12.17 13.40
CA PRO A 21 -0.34 -11.33 14.25
C PRO A 21 0.64 -10.42 13.50
N ALA A 22 1.18 -10.87 12.37
CA ALA A 22 2.11 -10.08 11.56
C ALA A 22 1.41 -8.88 10.92
N LEU A 23 0.26 -9.11 10.27
CA LEU A 23 -0.54 -8.04 9.67
C LEU A 23 -1.09 -7.08 10.72
N ALA A 24 -1.47 -7.58 11.90
CA ALA A 24 -1.96 -6.73 12.99
C ALA A 24 -0.87 -5.77 13.51
N ARG A 25 0.38 -6.24 13.63
CA ARG A 25 1.51 -5.37 14.01
C ARG A 25 1.79 -4.30 12.95
N GLU A 26 1.81 -4.69 11.68
CA GLU A 26 2.05 -3.77 10.57
C GLU A 26 0.93 -2.72 10.46
N GLY A 27 -0.33 -3.16 10.53
CA GLY A 27 -1.49 -2.26 10.53
C GLY A 27 -1.51 -1.32 11.73
N ASP A 28 -1.23 -1.84 12.93
CA ASP A 28 -1.16 -1.01 14.15
C ASP A 28 -0.06 0.05 14.07
N MET A 29 1.08 -0.28 13.48
CA MET A 29 2.18 0.67 13.26
C MET A 29 1.76 1.78 12.27
N MET A 30 1.14 1.43 11.16
CA MET A 30 0.61 2.41 10.18
C MET A 30 -0.47 3.30 10.81
N LEU A 31 -1.41 2.70 11.55
CA LEU A 31 -2.47 3.43 12.24
C LEU A 31 -1.89 4.45 13.24
N ARG A 32 -0.96 4.01 14.09
CA ARG A 32 -0.32 4.90 15.09
C ARG A 32 0.46 6.04 14.43
N GLY A 33 1.19 5.77 13.35
CA GLY A 33 1.90 6.80 12.60
C GLY A 33 0.95 7.84 12.02
N LEU A 34 -0.15 7.40 11.41
CA LEU A 34 -1.17 8.31 10.87
C LEU A 34 -1.87 9.11 11.97
N LEU A 35 -2.26 8.47 13.07
CA LEU A 35 -2.94 9.15 14.19
C LEU A 35 -2.04 10.19 14.85
N ALA A 36 -0.73 9.94 14.98
CA ALA A 36 0.24 10.91 15.48
C ALA A 36 0.32 12.14 14.58
N ASP A 37 0.35 11.94 13.25
CA ASP A 37 0.36 13.04 12.28
C ASP A 37 -0.94 13.86 12.32
N LEU A 38 -2.10 13.18 12.37
CA LEU A 38 -3.41 13.84 12.44
C LEU A 38 -3.63 14.59 13.74
N GLY A 39 -3.10 14.09 14.85
CA GLY A 39 -3.21 14.72 16.17
C GLY A 39 -2.55 16.11 16.27
N GLU A 40 -1.66 16.45 15.34
CA GLU A 40 -1.02 17.77 15.27
C GLU A 40 -1.81 18.77 14.39
N LEU A 41 -2.85 18.31 13.68
CA LEU A 41 -3.57 19.16 12.74
C LEU A 41 -4.70 19.92 13.43
N PRO A 42 -4.64 21.25 13.50
CA PRO A 42 -5.72 22.03 14.08
C PRO A 42 -7.00 21.88 13.25
N GLY A 43 -8.14 21.76 13.93
CA GLY A 43 -9.45 21.64 13.28
C GLY A 43 -9.76 20.25 12.72
N VAL A 44 -8.90 19.25 12.91
CA VAL A 44 -9.17 17.84 12.57
C VAL A 44 -9.52 17.08 13.86
N CYS A 45 -10.73 16.54 13.90
CA CYS A 45 -11.21 15.69 14.98
C CYS A 45 -11.17 14.24 14.51
N THR A 46 -10.22 13.45 14.97
CA THR A 46 -10.01 12.08 14.51
C THR A 46 -10.73 11.07 15.40
N THR A 47 -11.49 10.17 14.77
CA THR A 47 -12.03 8.95 15.37
C THR A 47 -11.47 7.76 14.60
N THR A 48 -11.18 6.66 15.28
CA THR A 48 -10.77 5.40 14.66
C THR A 48 -11.59 4.25 15.19
N SER A 49 -11.32 3.03 14.71
CA SER A 49 -11.80 1.81 15.35
C SER A 49 -10.65 1.00 15.93
N ARG A 50 -10.96 0.08 16.85
CA ARG A 50 -9.95 -0.74 17.49
C ARG A 50 -10.46 -2.15 17.74
N ASP A 51 -9.71 -3.14 17.31
CA ASP A 51 -9.94 -4.53 17.66
C ASP A 51 -9.71 -4.70 19.18
N PRO A 52 -10.69 -5.25 19.95
CA PRO A 52 -10.58 -5.37 21.39
C PRO A 52 -9.47 -6.33 21.85
N ARG A 53 -8.94 -7.16 20.95
CA ARG A 53 -7.79 -8.06 21.20
C ARG A 53 -6.45 -7.33 21.24
N LEU A 54 -6.40 -6.09 20.76
CA LEU A 54 -5.19 -5.27 20.73
C LEU A 54 -5.19 -4.22 21.85
N PRO A 55 -4.01 -3.76 22.31
CA PRO A 55 -3.92 -2.70 23.30
C PRO A 55 -4.66 -1.43 22.85
N PRO A 56 -5.29 -0.68 23.78
CA PRO A 56 -5.98 0.56 23.45
C PRO A 56 -5.04 1.62 22.86
N LEU A 57 -5.62 2.62 22.20
CA LEU A 57 -4.93 3.77 21.62
C LEU A 57 -5.06 4.97 22.60
N PRO A 58 -4.03 5.32 23.39
CA PRO A 58 -4.12 6.42 24.33
C PRO A 58 -4.39 7.75 23.62
N GLY A 59 -5.30 8.55 24.19
CA GLY A 59 -5.59 9.90 23.69
C GLY A 59 -6.39 9.97 22.39
N VAL A 60 -6.83 8.83 21.82
CA VAL A 60 -7.61 8.77 20.59
C VAL A 60 -8.99 8.18 20.87
N ARG A 61 -10.03 8.81 20.29
CA ARG A 61 -11.39 8.26 20.33
C ARG A 61 -11.46 7.03 19.42
N ALA A 62 -11.60 5.86 20.00
CA ALA A 62 -11.73 4.61 19.24
C ALA A 62 -13.12 3.98 19.50
N ILE A 63 -13.78 3.55 18.42
CA ILE A 63 -14.97 2.70 18.49
C ILE A 63 -14.52 1.24 18.44
N VAL A 64 -15.25 0.36 19.11
CA VAL A 64 -14.99 -1.09 19.09
C VAL A 64 -16.16 -1.82 18.43
N PRO A 65 -15.92 -3.01 17.84
CA PRO A 65 -16.99 -3.86 17.31
C PRO A 65 -18.03 -4.18 18.38
N GLY A 66 -19.31 -4.04 18.03
CA GLY A 66 -20.43 -4.52 18.84
C GLY A 66 -20.59 -6.05 18.74
N PRO A 67 -21.45 -6.65 19.59
CA PRO A 67 -21.78 -8.08 19.50
C PRO A 67 -22.34 -8.43 18.11
N GLY A 68 -21.67 -9.36 17.40
CA GLY A 68 -22.08 -9.81 16.06
C GLY A 68 -21.87 -8.80 14.93
N GLU A 69 -21.22 -7.68 15.20
CA GLU A 69 -20.88 -6.68 14.17
C GLU A 69 -19.64 -7.16 13.40
N ASP A 70 -19.73 -7.17 12.08
CA ASP A 70 -18.58 -7.43 11.21
C ASP A 70 -17.81 -6.16 10.88
N GLY A 71 -16.67 -6.31 10.20
CA GLY A 71 -15.80 -5.18 9.86
C GLY A 71 -16.45 -4.17 8.90
N ALA A 72 -17.37 -4.59 8.03
CA ALA A 72 -18.06 -3.71 7.11
C ALA A 72 -19.11 -2.85 7.83
N ALA A 73 -19.90 -3.44 8.72
CA ALA A 73 -20.85 -2.72 9.55
C ALA A 73 -20.16 -1.74 10.51
N LEU A 74 -19.05 -2.16 11.13
CA LEU A 74 -18.22 -1.29 11.97
C LEU A 74 -17.69 -0.08 11.18
N TYR A 75 -17.20 -0.31 9.96
CA TYR A 75 -16.75 0.76 9.08
C TYR A 75 -17.86 1.73 8.74
N ALA A 76 -19.00 1.21 8.28
CA ALA A 76 -20.16 2.03 7.91
C ALA A 76 -20.64 2.90 9.08
N ARG A 77 -20.71 2.34 10.30
CA ARG A 77 -21.04 3.08 11.53
C ARG A 77 -20.06 4.21 11.84
N GLY A 78 -18.75 3.95 11.71
CA GLY A 78 -17.73 4.96 11.96
C GLY A 78 -17.74 6.06 10.90
N ALA A 79 -17.82 5.70 9.62
CA ALA A 79 -17.83 6.63 8.49
C ALA A 79 -19.11 7.48 8.46
N ALA A 80 -20.27 6.93 8.79
CA ALA A 80 -21.54 7.68 8.86
C ALA A 80 -21.46 8.86 9.82
N ALA A 81 -20.73 8.73 10.93
CA ALA A 81 -20.57 9.75 11.97
C ALA A 81 -19.50 10.82 11.66
N ALA A 82 -18.80 10.71 10.52
CA ALA A 82 -17.71 11.60 10.13
C ALA A 82 -18.05 12.42 8.88
N ASP A 83 -17.23 13.44 8.58
CA ASP A 83 -17.29 14.22 7.34
C ASP A 83 -16.50 13.51 6.24
N ALA A 84 -15.40 12.87 6.62
CA ALA A 84 -14.48 12.16 5.74
C ALA A 84 -14.07 10.82 6.35
N ALA A 85 -13.71 9.85 5.49
CA ALA A 85 -13.15 8.58 5.92
C ALA A 85 -11.81 8.30 5.20
N TRP A 86 -10.85 7.74 5.95
CA TRP A 86 -9.53 7.31 5.46
C TRP A 86 -9.35 5.81 5.72
N PRO A 87 -9.74 4.96 4.76
CA PRO A 87 -9.54 3.53 4.88
C PRO A 87 -8.08 3.14 4.59
N ILE A 88 -7.53 2.28 5.43
CA ILE A 88 -6.26 1.57 5.24
C ILE A 88 -6.61 0.09 5.33
N ALA A 89 -6.62 -0.60 4.21
CA ALA A 89 -7.04 -1.99 4.15
C ALA A 89 -6.24 -2.74 3.09
N PRO A 90 -6.09 -4.07 3.21
CA PRO A 90 -5.52 -4.85 2.13
C PRO A 90 -6.43 -4.79 0.90
N GLU A 91 -5.84 -4.93 -0.27
CA GLU A 91 -6.53 -5.04 -1.54
C GLU A 91 -7.23 -6.40 -1.68
N THR A 92 -6.69 -7.42 -1.00
CA THR A 92 -7.14 -8.81 -1.04
C THR A 92 -8.64 -8.93 -0.79
N GLY A 93 -9.32 -9.66 -1.66
CA GLY A 93 -10.77 -9.86 -1.60
C GLY A 93 -11.58 -8.59 -1.87
N GLY A 94 -10.98 -7.56 -2.46
CA GLY A 94 -11.66 -6.31 -2.78
C GLY A 94 -12.04 -5.45 -1.57
N VAL A 95 -11.45 -5.70 -0.40
CA VAL A 95 -11.81 -5.02 0.86
C VAL A 95 -11.64 -3.51 0.73
N LEU A 96 -10.49 -3.03 0.29
CA LEU A 96 -10.22 -1.59 0.17
C LEU A 96 -11.19 -0.92 -0.81
N GLU A 97 -11.48 -1.56 -1.96
CA GLU A 97 -12.45 -1.05 -2.93
C GLU A 97 -13.84 -0.94 -2.33
N ALA A 98 -14.29 -1.96 -1.60
CA ALA A 98 -15.61 -1.95 -0.95
C ALA A 98 -15.75 -0.81 0.05
N LEU A 99 -14.74 -0.57 0.91
CA LEU A 99 -14.72 0.53 1.87
C LEU A 99 -14.73 1.89 1.18
N ALA A 100 -13.97 2.05 0.09
CA ALA A 100 -13.95 3.28 -0.68
C ALA A 100 -15.31 3.56 -1.34
N ARG A 101 -15.96 2.54 -1.94
CA ARG A 101 -17.31 2.66 -2.51
C ARG A 101 -18.34 3.01 -1.46
N GLU A 102 -18.28 2.37 -0.30
CA GLU A 102 -19.21 2.64 0.81
C GLU A 102 -19.08 4.09 1.30
N THR A 103 -17.83 4.61 1.43
CA THR A 103 -17.60 6.01 1.78
C THR A 103 -18.32 6.97 0.82
N LEU A 104 -18.13 6.75 -0.48
CA LEU A 104 -18.74 7.59 -1.51
C LEU A 104 -20.27 7.42 -1.58
N HIS A 105 -20.78 6.19 -1.39
CA HIS A 105 -22.22 5.91 -1.33
C HIS A 105 -22.91 6.67 -0.20
N MET A 106 -22.25 6.78 0.95
CA MET A 106 -22.72 7.59 2.07
C MET A 106 -22.60 9.11 1.85
N GLY A 107 -22.10 9.57 0.70
CA GLY A 107 -21.86 10.99 0.42
C GLY A 107 -20.74 11.60 1.26
N LYS A 108 -19.81 10.78 1.77
CA LYS A 108 -18.67 11.23 2.57
C LYS A 108 -17.44 11.47 1.71
N ILE A 109 -16.51 12.29 2.20
CA ILE A 109 -15.24 12.53 1.54
C ILE A 109 -14.35 11.30 1.73
N LEU A 110 -13.84 10.76 0.63
CA LEU A 110 -12.86 9.67 0.65
C LEU A 110 -11.44 10.25 0.67
N ALA A 111 -10.69 10.05 1.75
CA ALA A 111 -9.27 10.38 1.81
C ALA A 111 -8.43 9.20 1.26
N GLY A 112 -8.51 8.95 -0.04
CA GLY A 112 -7.86 7.83 -0.70
C GLY A 112 -8.12 7.77 -2.20
N CYS A 113 -7.55 6.77 -2.85
CA CYS A 113 -7.72 6.53 -4.28
C CYS A 113 -9.18 6.23 -4.66
N SER A 114 -9.56 6.54 -5.89
CA SER A 114 -10.89 6.20 -6.40
C SER A 114 -11.12 4.68 -6.40
N PRO A 115 -12.36 4.20 -6.22
CA PRO A 115 -12.64 2.76 -6.26
C PRO A 115 -12.16 2.08 -7.54
N ASP A 116 -12.25 2.75 -8.69
CA ASP A 116 -11.81 2.19 -9.97
C ASP A 116 -10.28 2.08 -10.06
N ALA A 117 -9.54 3.07 -9.52
CA ALA A 117 -8.09 2.97 -9.40
C ALA A 117 -7.68 1.85 -8.43
N ILE A 118 -8.37 1.71 -7.30
CA ILE A 118 -8.15 0.61 -6.35
C ILE A 118 -8.39 -0.74 -7.06
N ARG A 119 -9.52 -0.93 -7.71
CA ARG A 119 -9.86 -2.16 -8.43
C ARG A 119 -8.81 -2.51 -9.50
N LEU A 120 -8.36 -1.52 -10.28
CA LEU A 120 -7.34 -1.72 -11.30
C LEU A 120 -6.00 -2.14 -10.69
N THR A 121 -5.56 -1.47 -9.62
CA THR A 121 -4.27 -1.72 -8.99
C THR A 121 -4.25 -2.92 -8.05
N THR A 122 -5.40 -3.40 -7.60
CA THR A 122 -5.55 -4.67 -6.86
C THR A 122 -5.03 -5.85 -7.69
N SER A 123 -5.40 -5.95 -8.98
CA SER A 123 -4.90 -6.99 -9.87
C SER A 123 -3.52 -6.61 -10.41
N LYS A 124 -2.51 -7.40 -10.07
CA LYS A 124 -1.14 -7.23 -10.59
C LYS A 124 -1.08 -7.42 -12.10
N ARG A 125 -1.90 -8.34 -12.65
CA ARG A 125 -2.04 -8.55 -14.08
C ARG A 125 -2.64 -7.32 -14.78
N SER A 126 -3.74 -6.79 -14.26
CA SER A 126 -4.39 -5.59 -14.82
C SER A 126 -3.48 -4.37 -14.73
N THR A 127 -2.81 -4.18 -13.58
CA THR A 127 -1.81 -3.13 -13.38
C THR A 127 -0.69 -3.22 -14.41
N ALA A 128 -0.09 -4.41 -14.59
CA ALA A 128 0.98 -4.61 -15.57
C ALA A 128 0.50 -4.35 -17.00
N CYS A 129 -0.74 -4.73 -17.35
CA CYS A 129 -1.32 -4.42 -18.63
C CYS A 129 -1.49 -2.91 -18.88
N ALA A 130 -2.03 -2.16 -17.89
CA ALA A 130 -2.22 -0.71 -17.99
C ALA A 130 -0.88 0.05 -18.08
N LEU A 131 0.09 -0.32 -17.24
CA LEU A 131 1.43 0.27 -17.24
C LEU A 131 2.14 0.02 -18.57
N ARG A 132 2.11 -1.20 -19.08
CA ARG A 132 2.72 -1.57 -20.36
C ARG A 132 2.07 -0.84 -21.53
N ALA A 133 0.75 -0.71 -21.56
CA ALA A 133 0.02 0.03 -22.59
C ALA A 133 0.43 1.51 -22.62
N SER A 134 0.81 2.06 -21.45
CA SER A 134 1.31 3.43 -21.30
C SER A 134 2.84 3.53 -21.43
N GLY A 135 3.53 2.46 -21.83
CA GLY A 135 4.97 2.42 -21.98
C GLY A 135 5.76 2.50 -20.66
N VAL A 136 5.13 2.32 -19.50
CA VAL A 136 5.83 2.28 -18.19
C VAL A 136 6.51 0.92 -18.02
N PRO A 137 7.83 0.85 -17.73
CA PRO A 137 8.50 -0.40 -17.48
C PRO A 137 7.93 -1.12 -16.26
N CYS A 138 7.40 -2.32 -16.47
CA CYS A 138 6.85 -3.16 -15.41
C CYS A 138 7.20 -4.65 -15.66
N VAL A 139 7.18 -5.42 -14.60
CA VAL A 139 7.43 -6.86 -14.70
C VAL A 139 6.32 -7.54 -15.53
N PRO A 140 6.66 -8.40 -16.51
CA PRO A 140 5.66 -9.21 -17.20
C PRO A 140 4.91 -10.08 -16.20
N THR A 141 3.57 -10.03 -16.25
CA THR A 141 2.69 -10.72 -15.29
C THR A 141 1.75 -11.64 -16.06
N PHE A 142 1.71 -12.90 -15.68
CA PHE A 142 1.00 -13.97 -16.35
C PHE A 142 0.05 -14.68 -15.39
N ALA A 143 -1.17 -14.96 -15.83
CA ALA A 143 -2.14 -15.77 -15.11
C ALA A 143 -2.17 -17.22 -15.66
N HIS A 144 -3.03 -18.07 -15.10
CA HIS A 144 -3.12 -19.48 -15.47
C HIS A 144 -3.53 -19.73 -16.93
N ASP A 145 -4.25 -18.80 -17.53
CA ASP A 145 -4.74 -18.84 -18.92
C ASP A 145 -3.73 -18.26 -19.94
N ASP A 146 -2.64 -17.65 -19.45
CA ASP A 146 -1.58 -17.12 -20.31
C ASP A 146 -0.55 -18.19 -20.68
N VAL A 147 0.05 -18.02 -21.84
CA VAL A 147 1.22 -18.81 -22.23
C VAL A 147 2.46 -18.18 -21.59
N LEU A 148 3.03 -18.86 -20.60
CA LEU A 148 4.28 -18.44 -20.00
C LEU A 148 5.43 -18.59 -21.00
N PRO A 149 6.20 -17.54 -21.28
CA PRO A 149 7.37 -17.63 -22.13
C PRO A 149 8.46 -18.48 -21.44
N PRO A 150 9.27 -19.23 -22.18
CA PRO A 150 10.34 -20.06 -21.62
C PRO A 150 11.57 -19.23 -21.25
N LEU A 151 11.35 -18.18 -20.44
CA LEU A 151 12.44 -17.35 -19.91
C LEU A 151 13.24 -18.13 -18.89
N PRO A 152 14.58 -18.08 -18.96
CA PRO A 152 15.45 -18.76 -18.00
C PRO A 152 15.38 -18.08 -16.63
N GLY A 153 15.77 -18.84 -15.58
CA GLY A 153 15.84 -18.34 -14.22
C GLY A 153 14.60 -18.58 -13.38
N PRO A 154 14.64 -18.14 -12.13
CA PRO A 154 13.55 -18.33 -11.20
C PRO A 154 12.34 -17.44 -11.52
N TRP A 155 11.18 -17.85 -11.01
CA TRP A 155 9.93 -17.14 -11.14
C TRP A 155 9.28 -16.93 -9.76
N VAL A 156 8.55 -15.84 -9.64
CA VAL A 156 7.72 -15.54 -8.47
C VAL A 156 6.29 -15.92 -8.79
N VAL A 157 5.65 -16.72 -7.93
CA VAL A 157 4.22 -17.01 -7.96
C VAL A 157 3.58 -16.41 -6.71
N LYS A 158 2.52 -15.63 -6.90
CA LYS A 158 1.84 -14.90 -5.82
C LYS A 158 0.37 -14.67 -6.15
N PRO A 159 -0.50 -14.40 -5.16
CA PRO A 159 -1.88 -13.98 -5.43
C PRO A 159 -1.92 -12.70 -6.29
N ASP A 160 -2.87 -12.64 -7.23
CA ASP A 160 -3.04 -11.46 -8.08
C ASP A 160 -3.45 -10.23 -7.28
N ASP A 161 -4.28 -10.42 -6.24
CA ASP A 161 -4.76 -9.39 -5.30
C ASP A 161 -4.03 -9.35 -3.96
N GLY A 162 -2.93 -10.12 -3.79
CA GLY A 162 -2.21 -10.25 -2.52
C GLY A 162 -1.49 -8.97 -2.09
N ALA A 163 -1.46 -8.72 -0.78
CA ALA A 163 -0.74 -7.63 -0.12
C ALA A 163 0.31 -8.15 0.87
N GLY A 164 1.33 -7.35 1.21
CA GLY A 164 2.26 -7.63 2.32
C GLY A 164 3.18 -8.83 2.14
N CYS A 165 3.55 -9.20 0.93
CA CYS A 165 4.35 -10.39 0.60
C CYS A 165 3.73 -11.72 1.06
N ASP A 166 2.44 -11.75 1.41
CA ASP A 166 1.78 -12.98 1.82
C ASP A 166 1.66 -13.95 0.63
N HIS A 167 1.96 -15.23 0.90
CA HIS A 167 1.95 -16.29 -0.10
C HIS A 167 2.85 -16.07 -1.34
N VAL A 168 3.89 -15.25 -1.25
CA VAL A 168 4.87 -15.06 -2.32
C VAL A 168 5.88 -16.20 -2.32
N ILE A 169 5.94 -16.95 -3.41
CA ILE A 169 6.79 -18.14 -3.55
C ILE A 169 7.73 -17.97 -4.74
N LEU A 170 9.01 -18.25 -4.53
CA LEU A 170 10.00 -18.34 -5.58
C LEU A 170 10.12 -19.80 -6.05
N VAL A 171 9.99 -20.01 -7.35
CA VAL A 171 10.11 -21.32 -8.00
C VAL A 171 11.27 -21.31 -9.01
N PRO A 172 11.89 -22.46 -9.32
CA PRO A 172 13.14 -22.49 -10.06
C PRO A 172 13.03 -22.06 -11.53
N ASP A 173 11.89 -22.30 -12.17
CA ASP A 173 11.70 -22.02 -13.60
C ASP A 173 10.22 -21.81 -13.96
N TRP A 174 9.99 -21.46 -15.23
CA TRP A 174 8.67 -21.21 -15.76
C TRP A 174 7.74 -22.46 -15.77
N ARG A 175 8.29 -23.69 -15.81
CA ARG A 175 7.49 -24.92 -15.73
C ARG A 175 6.90 -25.08 -14.34
N ALA A 176 7.74 -24.93 -13.32
CA ALA A 176 7.29 -24.95 -11.93
C ALA A 176 6.28 -23.83 -11.64
N ALA A 177 6.45 -22.64 -12.23
CA ALA A 177 5.49 -21.55 -12.13
C ALA A 177 4.15 -21.91 -12.74
N ARG A 178 4.14 -22.45 -13.97
CA ARG A 178 2.92 -22.90 -14.66
C ARG A 178 2.21 -23.99 -13.88
N ASP A 179 2.94 -24.99 -13.41
CA ASP A 179 2.35 -26.11 -12.67
C ASP A 179 1.73 -25.62 -11.35
N ARG A 180 2.34 -24.59 -10.71
CA ARG A 180 1.81 -23.97 -9.52
C ARG A 180 0.53 -23.16 -9.79
N LEU A 181 0.48 -22.39 -10.89
CA LEU A 181 -0.73 -21.66 -11.30
C LEU A 181 -1.90 -22.62 -11.57
N ALA A 182 -1.61 -23.78 -12.17
CA ALA A 182 -2.65 -24.79 -12.49
C ALA A 182 -3.16 -25.55 -11.26
N ALA A 183 -2.34 -25.71 -10.22
CA ALA A 183 -2.64 -26.52 -9.05
C ALA A 183 -3.38 -25.78 -7.92
N ASP A 184 -3.38 -24.45 -7.93
CA ASP A 184 -3.96 -23.65 -6.85
C ASP A 184 -5.28 -23.00 -7.33
N PRO A 185 -6.41 -23.18 -6.62
CA PRO A 185 -7.70 -22.62 -7.02
C PRO A 185 -7.78 -21.08 -6.83
N ARG A 186 -6.81 -20.48 -6.13
CA ARG A 186 -6.74 -19.03 -6.00
C ARG A 186 -6.33 -18.39 -7.31
N GLU A 187 -6.72 -17.14 -7.52
CA GLU A 187 -6.22 -16.34 -8.64
C GLU A 187 -4.76 -15.97 -8.39
N LEU A 188 -3.85 -16.78 -8.94
CA LEU A 188 -2.42 -16.55 -8.86
C LEU A 188 -1.89 -15.93 -10.14
N VAL A 189 -0.80 -15.19 -10.01
CA VAL A 189 0.02 -14.72 -11.13
C VAL A 189 1.46 -15.19 -10.98
N ALA A 190 2.12 -15.35 -12.13
CA ALA A 190 3.54 -15.64 -12.22
C ALA A 190 4.28 -14.46 -12.85
N GLN A 191 5.42 -14.12 -12.29
CA GLN A 191 6.32 -13.07 -12.76
C GLN A 191 7.74 -13.63 -12.82
N PRO A 192 8.52 -13.38 -13.88
CA PRO A 192 9.94 -13.71 -13.85
C PRO A 192 10.63 -12.94 -12.72
N TRP A 193 11.58 -13.58 -12.04
CA TRP A 193 12.43 -12.91 -11.05
C TRP A 193 13.25 -11.82 -11.72
N ILE A 194 13.25 -10.63 -11.16
CA ILE A 194 14.04 -9.50 -11.65
C ILE A 194 15.19 -9.25 -10.66
N ASP A 195 16.42 -9.33 -11.15
CA ASP A 195 17.60 -9.06 -10.34
C ASP A 195 17.82 -7.56 -10.14
N GLY A 196 18.10 -7.19 -8.91
CA GLY A 196 18.38 -5.81 -8.53
C GLY A 196 17.90 -5.49 -7.11
N PRO A 197 18.25 -4.32 -6.58
CA PRO A 197 17.73 -3.87 -5.30
C PRO A 197 16.22 -3.65 -5.37
N ALA A 198 15.51 -4.23 -4.40
CA ALA A 198 14.09 -4.00 -4.18
C ALA A 198 13.89 -2.63 -3.52
N LEU A 199 13.11 -1.79 -4.16
CA LEU A 199 12.86 -0.41 -3.74
C LEU A 199 11.36 -0.11 -3.75
N SER A 200 10.96 0.97 -3.06
CA SER A 200 9.61 1.51 -3.18
C SER A 200 9.60 3.03 -3.24
N LEU A 201 8.57 3.60 -3.85
CA LEU A 201 8.28 5.02 -3.82
C LEU A 201 7.12 5.29 -2.87
N SER A 202 7.23 6.35 -2.08
CA SER A 202 6.11 6.98 -1.41
C SER A 202 5.70 8.20 -2.21
N LEU A 203 4.46 8.21 -2.69
CA LEU A 203 3.93 9.24 -3.59
C LEU A 203 2.78 9.99 -2.92
N LEU A 204 2.62 11.27 -3.28
CA LEU A 204 1.42 12.06 -3.06
C LEU A 204 0.80 12.37 -4.42
N CYS A 205 -0.43 11.92 -4.65
CA CYS A 205 -1.17 12.10 -5.91
C CYS A 205 -2.41 12.97 -5.67
N ASP A 206 -2.74 13.87 -6.61
CA ASP A 206 -3.94 14.72 -6.53
C ASP A 206 -4.93 14.48 -7.69
N GLY A 207 -4.69 13.44 -8.49
CA GLY A 207 -5.46 13.12 -9.69
C GLY A 207 -5.07 13.94 -10.93
N ARG A 208 -4.24 14.98 -10.78
CA ARG A 208 -3.70 15.82 -11.86
C ARG A 208 -2.17 15.77 -11.92
N GLY A 209 -1.56 15.59 -10.77
CA GLY A 209 -0.12 15.54 -10.61
C GLY A 209 0.32 14.53 -9.56
N VAL A 210 1.62 14.38 -9.43
CA VAL A 210 2.24 13.51 -8.43
C VAL A 210 3.50 14.15 -7.88
N ARG A 211 3.71 14.01 -6.59
CA ARG A 211 4.94 14.36 -5.90
C ARG A 211 5.60 13.11 -5.34
N LEU A 212 6.86 12.89 -5.67
CA LEU A 212 7.70 11.91 -5.01
C LEU A 212 8.05 12.41 -3.61
N LEU A 213 7.59 11.72 -2.57
CA LEU A 213 7.92 12.03 -1.18
C LEU A 213 9.25 11.39 -0.78
N SER A 214 9.39 10.08 -1.04
CA SER A 214 10.63 9.36 -0.72
C SER A 214 10.85 8.17 -1.65
N CYS A 215 12.13 7.78 -1.80
CA CYS A 215 12.49 6.49 -2.36
C CYS A 215 13.11 5.64 -1.23
N ASN A 216 12.57 4.44 -1.05
CA ASN A 216 12.84 3.59 0.08
C ASN A 216 13.55 2.32 -0.38
N ARG A 217 14.44 1.78 0.46
CA ARG A 217 15.07 0.47 0.24
C ARG A 217 14.28 -0.58 1.00
N GLN A 218 13.87 -1.61 0.31
CA GLN A 218 13.21 -2.77 0.91
C GLN A 218 14.27 -3.84 1.24
N HIS A 219 14.29 -4.29 2.48
CA HIS A 219 15.13 -5.39 2.94
C HIS A 219 14.34 -6.69 2.83
N VAL A 220 14.54 -7.38 1.72
CA VAL A 220 13.83 -8.61 1.39
C VAL A 220 14.73 -9.81 1.65
N ARG A 221 14.19 -10.82 2.35
CA ARG A 221 14.83 -12.10 2.53
C ARG A 221 14.14 -13.19 1.72
N VAL A 222 14.95 -14.02 1.06
CA VAL A 222 14.49 -15.24 0.40
C VAL A 222 15.01 -16.43 1.18
N ALA A 223 14.13 -17.24 1.75
CA ALA A 223 14.48 -18.44 2.50
C ALA A 223 13.45 -19.55 2.27
N GLY A 224 13.93 -20.75 1.91
CA GLY A 224 13.05 -21.89 1.63
C GLY A 224 12.03 -21.62 0.51
N GLY A 225 12.39 -20.81 -0.49
CA GLY A 225 11.50 -20.43 -1.56
C GLY A 225 10.44 -19.38 -1.18
N ARG A 226 10.43 -18.86 0.04
CA ARG A 226 9.55 -17.78 0.48
C ARG A 226 10.25 -16.43 0.42
N VAL A 227 9.54 -15.42 -0.03
CA VAL A 227 9.99 -14.03 -0.06
C VAL A 227 9.31 -13.29 1.09
N THR A 228 10.10 -12.64 1.95
CA THR A 228 9.59 -11.86 3.09
C THR A 228 10.24 -10.49 3.15
N LEU A 229 9.44 -9.46 3.45
CA LEU A 229 9.93 -8.11 3.73
C LEU A 229 10.27 -8.02 5.24
N GLU A 230 11.52 -7.74 5.58
CA GLU A 230 11.98 -7.68 6.97
C GLU A 230 12.08 -6.26 7.51
N ALA A 231 12.41 -5.29 6.64
CA ALA A 231 12.55 -3.90 7.04
C ALA A 231 12.49 -2.97 5.82
N ILE A 232 12.30 -1.68 6.08
CA ILE A 232 12.32 -0.63 5.08
C ILE A 232 13.24 0.49 5.55
N GLY A 233 14.22 0.86 4.72
CA GLY A 233 14.98 2.09 4.85
C GLY A 233 14.23 3.21 4.13
N VAL A 234 13.51 4.05 4.86
CA VAL A 234 12.72 5.15 4.29
C VAL A 234 13.64 6.29 3.90
N ASN A 235 13.45 6.85 2.68
CA ASN A 235 14.32 7.88 2.10
C ASN A 235 15.81 7.45 2.00
N ALA A 236 16.04 6.15 1.83
CA ALA A 236 17.40 5.58 1.78
C ALA A 236 18.05 5.68 0.39
N VAL A 237 17.31 6.08 -0.63
CA VAL A 237 17.80 6.21 -2.01
C VAL A 237 17.50 7.61 -2.54
N ALA A 238 18.53 8.31 -3.00
CA ALA A 238 18.37 9.64 -3.58
C ALA A 238 18.03 9.54 -5.07
N ASP A 239 17.04 10.30 -5.52
CA ASP A 239 16.72 10.48 -6.94
C ASP A 239 17.60 11.57 -7.57
N ARG A 240 18.89 11.25 -7.78
CA ARG A 240 19.89 12.25 -8.20
C ARG A 240 19.70 12.77 -9.64
N ASN A 241 19.07 11.98 -10.49
CA ASN A 241 18.88 12.28 -11.91
C ASN A 241 17.42 12.53 -12.29
N GLY A 242 16.50 12.56 -11.34
CA GLY A 242 15.07 12.75 -11.56
C GLY A 242 14.34 11.56 -12.20
N GLN A 243 15.01 10.42 -12.37
CA GLN A 243 14.45 9.24 -13.03
C GLN A 243 13.26 8.64 -12.24
N LEU A 244 13.32 8.67 -10.92
CA LEU A 244 12.26 8.14 -10.07
C LEU A 244 11.05 9.09 -10.02
N ALA A 245 11.28 10.39 -10.02
CA ALA A 245 10.21 11.38 -10.16
C ALA A 245 9.52 11.29 -11.54
N GLN A 246 10.30 11.06 -12.62
CA GLN A 246 9.74 10.81 -13.95
C GLN A 246 8.92 9.50 -13.98
N LEU A 247 9.41 8.43 -13.34
CA LEU A 247 8.65 7.18 -13.21
C LEU A 247 7.33 7.43 -12.52
N ALA A 248 7.33 8.14 -11.38
CA ALA A 248 6.12 8.50 -10.64
C ALA A 248 5.12 9.26 -11.54
N GLY A 249 5.59 10.26 -12.32
CA GLY A 249 4.76 10.99 -13.28
C GLY A 249 4.11 10.09 -14.33
N ARG A 250 4.87 9.16 -14.90
CA ARG A 250 4.35 8.20 -15.88
C ARG A 250 3.33 7.24 -15.30
N ILE A 251 3.55 6.77 -14.05
CA ILE A 251 2.60 5.91 -13.33
C ILE A 251 1.29 6.66 -13.09
N ALA A 252 1.35 7.89 -12.55
CA ALA A 252 0.16 8.67 -12.28
C ALA A 252 -0.64 8.97 -13.56
N ALA A 253 0.03 9.23 -14.68
CA ALA A 253 -0.62 9.41 -15.98
C ALA A 253 -1.26 8.12 -16.52
N ALA A 254 -0.64 6.95 -16.27
CA ALA A 254 -1.13 5.66 -16.71
C ALA A 254 -2.32 5.13 -15.89
N LEU A 255 -2.44 5.57 -14.63
CA LEU A 255 -3.40 5.07 -13.65
C LEU A 255 -4.23 6.24 -13.07
N PRO A 256 -5.19 6.77 -13.83
CA PRO A 256 -6.04 7.86 -13.35
C PRO A 256 -6.85 7.43 -12.12
N GLY A 257 -7.09 8.39 -11.20
CA GLY A 257 -7.80 8.14 -9.94
C GLY A 257 -6.92 7.72 -8.77
N LEU A 258 -5.59 7.61 -8.96
CA LEU A 258 -4.64 7.60 -7.84
C LEU A 258 -4.72 8.94 -7.12
N TRP A 259 -4.98 8.92 -5.80
CA TRP A 259 -5.16 10.11 -4.99
C TRP A 259 -4.67 9.89 -3.56
N GLY A 260 -4.17 10.94 -2.92
CA GLY A 260 -3.60 10.87 -1.58
C GLY A 260 -2.24 10.17 -1.58
N TYR A 261 -1.98 9.42 -0.54
CA TYR A 261 -0.75 8.63 -0.43
C TYR A 261 -0.85 7.33 -1.24
N VAL A 262 0.18 7.05 -2.03
CA VAL A 262 0.30 5.84 -2.86
C VAL A 262 1.70 5.25 -2.72
N GLY A 263 1.78 3.94 -2.54
CA GLY A 263 3.03 3.18 -2.59
C GLY A 263 3.27 2.56 -3.97
N VAL A 264 4.53 2.50 -4.42
CA VAL A 264 4.93 1.82 -5.66
C VAL A 264 6.12 0.93 -5.37
N ASP A 265 5.99 -0.37 -5.59
CA ASP A 265 7.09 -1.30 -5.44
C ASP A 265 7.77 -1.58 -6.78
N PHE A 266 9.09 -1.53 -6.82
CA PHE A 266 9.87 -1.73 -8.04
C PHE A 266 11.26 -2.31 -7.76
N VAL A 267 11.87 -2.88 -8.79
CA VAL A 267 13.27 -3.30 -8.77
C VAL A 267 14.07 -2.34 -9.64
N LEU A 268 15.21 -1.88 -9.14
CA LEU A 268 16.13 -1.06 -9.92
C LEU A 268 17.14 -1.97 -10.63
N THR A 269 16.96 -2.15 -11.92
CA THR A 269 17.89 -2.93 -12.78
C THR A 269 18.96 -2.04 -13.36
N SER A 270 19.95 -2.65 -14.05
CA SER A 270 20.95 -1.91 -14.85
C SER A 270 20.34 -1.13 -16.03
N GLN A 271 19.11 -1.49 -16.44
CA GLN A 271 18.37 -0.81 -17.53
C GLN A 271 17.38 0.24 -17.01
N GLY A 272 17.25 0.37 -15.69
CA GLY A 272 16.33 1.29 -15.03
C GLY A 272 15.31 0.61 -14.13
N PRO A 273 14.36 1.38 -13.59
CA PRO A 273 13.34 0.86 -12.68
C PRO A 273 12.30 0.00 -13.42
N VAL A 274 11.91 -1.14 -12.83
CA VAL A 274 10.87 -2.05 -13.30
C VAL A 274 9.82 -2.19 -12.21
N VAL A 275 8.61 -1.68 -12.45
CA VAL A 275 7.51 -1.68 -11.47
C VAL A 275 7.00 -3.10 -11.24
N LEU A 276 6.77 -3.46 -9.99
CA LEU A 276 6.23 -4.76 -9.55
C LEU A 276 4.75 -4.67 -9.21
N GLU A 277 4.35 -3.64 -8.44
CA GLU A 277 2.96 -3.43 -8.00
C GLU A 277 2.73 -1.98 -7.53
N ILE A 278 1.47 -1.59 -7.48
CA ILE A 278 1.00 -0.30 -6.98
C ILE A 278 0.11 -0.56 -5.77
N ASN A 279 0.39 0.13 -4.68
CA ASN A 279 -0.39 0.07 -3.44
C ASN A 279 -1.20 1.37 -3.30
N PRO A 280 -2.51 1.39 -3.60
CA PRO A 280 -3.33 2.61 -3.63
C PRO A 280 -3.77 3.06 -2.23
N ARG A 281 -2.88 3.02 -1.26
CA ARG A 281 -3.10 3.28 0.17
C ARG A 281 -1.80 3.59 0.92
N LEU A 282 -1.92 3.90 2.22
CA LEU A 282 -0.77 3.90 3.10
C LEU A 282 -0.03 2.56 3.04
N THR A 283 1.30 2.65 3.04
CA THR A 283 2.22 1.51 3.17
C THR A 283 3.10 1.69 4.39
N THR A 284 3.79 0.66 4.79
CA THR A 284 4.66 0.65 5.98
C THR A 284 5.76 1.72 5.95
N SER A 285 6.19 2.15 4.75
CA SER A 285 7.15 3.25 4.60
C SER A 285 6.61 4.60 5.11
N TYR A 286 5.27 4.78 5.21
CA TYR A 286 4.67 5.96 5.83
C TYR A 286 5.21 6.21 7.24
N CYS A 287 5.39 5.14 8.02
CA CYS A 287 5.83 5.22 9.42
C CYS A 287 7.18 5.90 9.63
N GLY A 288 8.04 5.89 8.61
CA GLY A 288 9.36 6.51 8.67
C GLY A 288 9.44 7.90 8.03
N LEU A 289 8.40 8.40 7.35
CA LEU A 289 8.47 9.66 6.60
C LEU A 289 8.74 10.87 7.49
N ARG A 290 8.07 10.96 8.63
CA ARG A 290 8.29 12.06 9.57
C ARG A 290 9.73 12.08 10.07
N GLN A 291 10.25 10.95 10.49
CA GLN A 291 11.63 10.84 10.96
C GLN A 291 12.63 11.14 9.84
N ALA A 292 12.37 10.64 8.62
CA ALA A 292 13.29 10.80 7.51
C ALA A 292 13.29 12.22 6.91
N LEU A 293 12.13 12.88 6.82
CA LEU A 293 11.93 14.09 6.04
C LEU A 293 11.47 15.30 6.86
N GLY A 294 11.07 15.10 8.13
CA GLY A 294 10.50 16.16 8.97
C GLY A 294 9.11 16.65 8.50
N ILE A 295 8.43 15.88 7.62
CA ILE A 295 7.12 16.26 7.07
C ILE A 295 5.98 15.58 7.82
N ASN A 296 4.83 16.25 7.92
CA ASN A 296 3.56 15.65 8.30
C ASN A 296 2.84 15.22 7.00
N ALA A 297 2.93 13.91 6.66
CA ALA A 297 2.36 13.43 5.42
C ALA A 297 0.81 13.43 5.43
N ALA A 298 0.17 13.31 6.59
CA ALA A 298 -1.27 13.46 6.73
C ALA A 298 -1.72 14.90 6.39
N ALA A 299 -0.97 15.90 6.82
CA ALA A 299 -1.23 17.30 6.43
C ALA A 299 -1.20 17.49 4.92
N LEU A 300 -0.23 16.87 4.24
CA LEU A 300 -0.13 16.94 2.79
C LEU A 300 -1.35 16.29 2.11
N VAL A 301 -1.79 15.13 2.57
CA VAL A 301 -2.96 14.45 2.01
C VAL A 301 -4.25 15.24 2.27
N LEU A 302 -4.48 15.71 3.50
CA LEU A 302 -5.67 16.50 3.81
C LEU A 302 -5.68 17.86 3.11
N GLY A 303 -4.50 18.46 2.90
CA GLY A 303 -4.36 19.68 2.11
C GLY A 303 -4.85 19.54 0.67
N LEU A 304 -4.85 18.32 0.09
CA LEU A 304 -5.42 18.07 -1.25
C LEU A 304 -6.95 18.21 -1.31
N LEU A 305 -7.63 18.21 -0.16
CA LEU A 305 -9.07 18.41 -0.09
C LEU A 305 -9.47 19.90 -0.21
N GLU A 306 -8.51 20.80 -0.09
CA GLU A 306 -8.75 22.24 -0.26
C GLU A 306 -8.81 22.60 -1.75
N ALA A 307 -9.76 23.43 -2.14
CA ALA A 307 -10.19 23.63 -3.53
C ALA A 307 -9.12 24.14 -4.50
N ASP A 308 -8.01 24.72 -4.01
CA ASP A 308 -6.92 25.30 -4.83
C ASP A 308 -5.57 24.59 -4.66
N SER A 309 -5.53 23.45 -3.98
CA SER A 309 -4.28 22.72 -3.73
C SER A 309 -3.89 21.88 -4.95
N ALA A 310 -2.97 22.38 -5.74
CA ALA A 310 -2.23 21.56 -6.72
C ALA A 310 -0.97 20.98 -6.04
N VAL A 311 -0.67 19.71 -6.31
CA VAL A 311 0.62 19.13 -5.91
C VAL A 311 1.73 19.89 -6.64
N SER A 312 2.29 20.91 -5.98
CA SER A 312 3.55 21.48 -6.45
C SER A 312 4.67 20.48 -6.14
N SER A 313 5.54 20.25 -7.10
CA SER A 313 6.69 19.34 -6.95
C SER A 313 7.95 20.09 -6.55
N PRO A 314 8.17 20.45 -5.27
CA PRO A 314 9.53 20.66 -4.83
C PRO A 314 10.24 19.28 -4.81
N PRO A 315 11.55 19.26 -5.07
CA PRO A 315 12.32 18.01 -4.91
C PRO A 315 12.11 17.45 -3.50
N PRO A 316 12.22 16.11 -3.32
CA PRO A 316 12.17 15.51 -2.00
C PRO A 316 13.18 16.23 -1.11
N ALA A 317 12.73 16.60 0.09
CA ALA A 317 13.59 17.28 1.06
C ALA A 317 14.83 16.42 1.32
N ALA A 318 15.99 17.06 1.38
CA ALA A 318 17.20 16.39 1.84
C ALA A 318 16.97 16.00 3.30
N GLY A 319 16.77 14.70 3.54
CA GLY A 319 16.51 14.15 4.86
C GLY A 319 17.50 13.02 5.19
N THR A 320 17.45 12.56 6.42
CA THR A 320 18.24 11.43 6.89
C THR A 320 17.40 10.15 6.74
N PRO A 321 17.95 9.04 6.22
CA PRO A 321 17.19 7.80 6.15
C PRO A 321 16.66 7.36 7.51
N ALA A 322 15.39 6.91 7.56
CA ALA A 322 14.81 6.28 8.74
C ALA A 322 14.62 4.78 8.49
N PHE A 323 14.73 3.97 9.54
CA PHE A 323 14.63 2.53 9.44
C PHE A 323 13.36 2.02 10.14
N VAL A 324 12.51 1.30 9.41
CA VAL A 324 11.27 0.68 9.91
C VAL A 324 11.45 -0.82 9.90
N SER A 325 11.48 -1.46 11.07
CA SER A 325 11.59 -2.91 11.22
C SER A 325 10.21 -3.57 11.20
N LEU A 326 10.09 -4.67 10.46
CA LEU A 326 8.90 -5.54 10.42
C LEU A 326 9.14 -6.87 11.13
N ALA A 327 10.41 -7.16 11.45
CA ALA A 327 10.74 -8.35 12.19
C ALA A 327 10.05 -8.33 13.57
N SER A 328 9.50 -9.49 13.98
CA SER A 328 9.10 -9.67 15.37
C SER A 328 10.34 -9.52 16.25
N ASP A 329 10.30 -8.69 17.30
CA ASP A 329 11.22 -8.87 18.41
C ASP A 329 11.04 -10.33 18.88
N ARG A 330 11.93 -11.21 18.42
CA ARG A 330 12.09 -12.50 19.04
C ARG A 330 12.76 -12.20 20.37
N GLY A 331 11.93 -11.93 21.37
CA GLY A 331 12.38 -12.11 22.73
C GLY A 331 12.88 -13.54 22.88
N ASP A 332 14.11 -13.69 23.28
CA ASP A 332 14.73 -14.94 23.72
C ASP A 332 13.86 -15.68 24.75
#